data_808dbdf261804a80230d097c83513cec
#
_entry.id   808dbdf261804a80230d097c83513cec
#
_cell.length_a   1.000
_cell.length_b   1.000
_cell.length_c   1.000
_cell.angle_alpha   90.00
_cell.angle_beta   90.00
_cell.angle_gamma   90.00
#
_symmetry.space_group_name_H-M   'P 1'
#
loop_
_entity.id
_entity.type
_entity.pdbx_description
1 polymer ?
#
loop_
_entity_poly.entity_id
_entity_poly.type
_entity_poly.pdbx_seq_one_letter_code
_entity_poly.pdbx_strand_id
1 'polypeptide(L)'
;MTIGHAVPMIKAAGGSATIAITGITLMSFGSGVAGVYAGWLSDRFGCKRPLVVILIINSIALFSLTIFININLTLILMILVASLYGSVIAIYPTLVSNIFGPDKSAWAYGRIFTAWGFAGLASPSLAGWLFEQSKQYNSSLLMAFILSILSAIIISRLPYNVKTAR
;
A
#
# COMPACT_ATOMS: atom_id res chain seq x y z
N MET A 1 6.40 -4.89 -2.25
CA MET A 1 6.46 -6.37 -2.27
C MET A 1 5.34 -6.97 -3.13
N THR A 2 4.09 -6.96 -2.70
CA THR A 2 2.96 -7.66 -3.35
C THR A 2 2.76 -7.29 -4.83
N ILE A 3 2.80 -5.99 -5.17
CA ILE A 3 2.59 -5.52 -6.55
C ILE A 3 3.73 -5.98 -7.47
N GLY A 4 4.99 -5.91 -7.01
CA GLY A 4 6.15 -6.35 -7.81
C GLY A 4 6.18 -7.87 -8.09
N HIS A 5 5.51 -8.67 -7.28
CA HIS A 5 5.39 -10.12 -7.43
C HIS A 5 3.97 -10.58 -7.82
N ALA A 6 3.14 -9.66 -8.34
CA ALA A 6 1.74 -9.95 -8.67
C ALA A 6 1.59 -11.11 -9.67
N VAL A 7 2.36 -11.12 -10.76
CA VAL A 7 2.30 -12.20 -11.77
C VAL A 7 2.67 -13.57 -11.18
N PRO A 8 3.82 -13.72 -10.51
CA PRO A 8 4.17 -14.98 -9.86
C PRO A 8 3.13 -15.44 -8.81
N MET A 9 2.58 -14.53 -8.02
CA MET A 9 1.57 -14.87 -7.01
C MET A 9 0.26 -15.36 -7.64
N ILE A 10 -0.22 -14.70 -8.69
CA ILE A 10 -1.43 -15.11 -9.43
C ILE A 10 -1.21 -16.48 -10.08
N LYS A 11 -0.04 -16.73 -10.66
CA LYS A 11 0.30 -18.04 -11.22
C LYS A 11 0.39 -19.12 -10.14
N ALA A 12 0.97 -18.83 -8.99
CA ALA A 12 1.04 -19.75 -7.85
C ALA A 12 -0.34 -20.12 -7.30
N ALA A 13 -1.32 -19.20 -7.40
CA ALA A 13 -2.74 -19.45 -7.07
C ALA A 13 -3.52 -20.19 -8.17
N GLY A 14 -2.86 -20.66 -9.24
CA GLY A 14 -3.47 -21.41 -10.35
C GLY A 14 -3.97 -20.53 -11.51
N GLY A 15 -3.62 -19.23 -11.54
CA GLY A 15 -4.01 -18.32 -12.62
C GLY A 15 -3.19 -18.49 -13.90
N SER A 16 -3.85 -18.31 -15.05
CA SER A 16 -3.19 -18.24 -16.35
C SER A 16 -2.45 -16.91 -16.55
N ALA A 17 -1.58 -16.84 -17.56
CA ALA A 17 -0.89 -15.61 -17.94
C ALA A 17 -1.89 -14.47 -18.28
N THR A 18 -2.98 -14.80 -18.97
CA THR A 18 -4.05 -13.85 -19.32
C THR A 18 -4.71 -13.29 -18.08
N ILE A 19 -5.04 -14.13 -17.09
CA ILE A 19 -5.61 -13.70 -15.81
C ILE A 19 -4.64 -12.78 -15.06
N ALA A 20 -3.34 -13.07 -15.10
CA ALA A 20 -2.33 -12.23 -14.46
C ALA A 20 -2.25 -10.84 -15.10
N ILE A 21 -2.27 -10.76 -16.44
CA ILE A 21 -2.26 -9.47 -17.17
C ILE A 21 -3.52 -8.66 -16.85
N THR A 22 -4.69 -9.29 -16.94
CA THR A 22 -5.97 -8.64 -16.59
C THR A 22 -5.97 -8.17 -15.13
N GLY A 23 -5.45 -8.98 -14.22
CA GLY A 23 -5.29 -8.63 -12.81
C GLY A 23 -4.46 -7.35 -12.60
N ILE A 24 -3.30 -7.23 -13.28
CA ILE A 24 -2.45 -6.03 -13.20
C ILE A 24 -3.19 -4.80 -13.76
N THR A 25 -3.90 -4.96 -14.87
CA THR A 25 -4.68 -3.86 -15.45
C THR A 25 -5.75 -3.36 -14.46
N LEU A 26 -6.47 -4.29 -13.83
CA LEU A 26 -7.47 -3.95 -12.80
C LEU A 26 -6.85 -3.34 -11.55
N MET A 27 -5.67 -3.81 -11.12
CA MET A 27 -4.90 -3.20 -10.03
C MET A 27 -4.53 -1.76 -10.33
N SER A 28 -4.05 -1.47 -11.54
CA SER A 28 -3.64 -0.12 -11.95
C SER A 28 -4.85 0.81 -12.01
N PHE A 29 -5.96 0.36 -12.60
CA PHE A 29 -7.20 1.11 -12.65
C PHE A 29 -7.76 1.37 -11.25
N GLY A 30 -7.84 0.34 -10.41
CA GLY A 30 -8.29 0.43 -9.02
C GLY A 30 -7.45 1.40 -8.20
N SER A 31 -6.12 1.38 -8.38
CA SER A 31 -5.20 2.30 -7.73
C SER A 31 -5.48 3.76 -8.10
N GLY A 32 -5.72 4.05 -9.38
CA GLY A 32 -6.05 5.40 -9.84
C GLY A 32 -7.38 5.91 -9.27
N VAL A 33 -8.44 5.12 -9.38
CA VAL A 33 -9.77 5.46 -8.86
C VAL A 33 -9.74 5.65 -7.34
N ALA A 34 -9.10 4.72 -6.62
CA ALA A 34 -9.00 4.79 -5.16
C ALA A 34 -8.17 6.00 -4.71
N GLY A 35 -7.15 6.41 -5.47
CA GLY A 35 -6.38 7.63 -5.20
C GLY A 35 -7.24 8.89 -5.25
N VAL A 36 -8.12 9.03 -6.24
CA VAL A 36 -9.06 10.16 -6.34
C VAL A 36 -10.03 10.16 -5.14
N TYR A 37 -10.61 9.01 -4.81
CA TYR A 37 -11.49 8.88 -3.65
C TYR A 37 -10.80 9.20 -2.33
N ALA A 38 -9.57 8.74 -2.18
CA ALA A 38 -8.78 8.98 -0.97
C ALA A 38 -8.40 10.46 -0.81
N GLY A 39 -8.10 11.15 -1.91
CA GLY A 39 -7.91 12.61 -1.93
C GLY A 39 -9.15 13.33 -1.42
N TRP A 40 -10.32 13.07 -2.02
CA TRP A 40 -11.59 13.63 -1.57
C TRP A 40 -11.90 13.33 -0.09
N LEU A 41 -11.64 12.10 0.36
CA LEU A 41 -11.85 11.69 1.74
C LEU A 41 -10.93 12.45 2.71
N SER A 42 -9.68 12.68 2.29
CA SER A 42 -8.71 13.42 3.08
C SER A 42 -9.05 14.91 3.20
N ASP A 43 -9.65 15.50 2.17
CA ASP A 43 -10.13 16.88 2.20
C ASP A 43 -11.31 17.04 3.18
N ARG A 44 -12.17 16.03 3.26
CA ARG A 44 -13.37 16.08 4.11
C ARG A 44 -13.11 15.72 5.57
N PHE A 45 -12.27 14.74 5.85
CA PHE A 45 -12.05 14.18 7.21
C PHE A 45 -10.65 14.40 7.76
N GLY A 46 -9.81 15.12 7.01
CA GLY A 46 -8.39 15.28 7.29
C GLY A 46 -7.57 14.05 6.88
N CYS A 47 -6.29 14.23 6.62
CA CYS A 47 -5.41 13.18 6.06
C CYS A 47 -5.17 11.99 7.01
N LYS A 48 -5.09 12.24 8.31
CA LYS A 48 -4.67 11.23 9.29
C LYS A 48 -5.65 10.08 9.43
N ARG A 49 -6.95 10.37 9.59
CA ARG A 49 -7.98 9.35 9.81
C ARG A 49 -8.13 8.40 8.63
N PRO A 50 -8.33 8.87 7.39
CA PRO A 50 -8.40 7.98 6.23
C PRO A 50 -7.15 7.13 6.07
N LEU A 51 -5.96 7.70 6.29
CA LEU A 51 -4.71 7.00 6.12
C LEU A 51 -4.55 5.83 7.11
N VAL A 52 -4.93 6.02 8.38
CA VAL A 52 -4.93 4.94 9.38
C VAL A 52 -5.91 3.83 9.00
N VAL A 53 -7.12 4.19 8.58
CA VAL A 53 -8.12 3.21 8.14
C VAL A 53 -7.64 2.41 6.93
N ILE A 54 -7.07 3.10 5.93
CA ILE A 54 -6.49 2.47 4.73
C ILE A 54 -5.40 1.46 5.12
N LEU A 55 -4.49 1.83 6.03
CA LEU A 55 -3.42 0.93 6.47
C LEU A 55 -3.92 -0.28 7.26
N ILE A 56 -4.97 -0.12 8.06
CA ILE A 56 -5.62 -1.23 8.78
C ILE A 56 -6.28 -2.18 7.77
N ILE A 57 -7.05 -1.68 6.82
CA ILE A 57 -7.68 -2.50 5.77
C ILE A 57 -6.60 -3.21 4.95
N ASN A 58 -5.51 -2.51 4.61
CA ASN A 58 -4.37 -3.10 3.90
C ASN A 58 -3.73 -4.24 4.69
N SER A 59 -3.58 -4.09 6.02
CA SER A 59 -3.06 -5.15 6.88
C SER A 59 -3.97 -6.39 6.87
N ILE A 60 -5.28 -6.19 6.99
CA ILE A 60 -6.25 -7.28 6.94
C ILE A 60 -6.19 -8.00 5.58
N ALA A 61 -6.13 -7.26 4.48
CA ALA A 61 -6.03 -7.83 3.14
C ALA A 61 -4.73 -8.64 2.96
N LEU A 62 -3.60 -8.12 3.43
CA LEU A 62 -2.32 -8.83 3.37
C LEU A 62 -2.32 -10.10 4.21
N PHE A 63 -2.90 -10.07 5.40
CA PHE A 63 -3.04 -11.26 6.26
C PHE A 63 -3.97 -12.30 5.62
N SER A 64 -5.09 -11.86 5.04
CA SER A 64 -6.00 -12.75 4.33
C SER A 64 -5.33 -13.48 3.16
N LEU A 65 -4.41 -12.82 2.44
CA LEU A 65 -3.62 -13.45 1.38
C LEU A 65 -2.69 -14.57 1.87
N THR A 66 -2.36 -14.62 3.16
CA THR A 66 -1.54 -15.72 3.72
C THR A 66 -2.35 -16.98 4.01
N ILE A 67 -3.66 -16.84 4.22
CA ILE A 67 -4.54 -17.93 4.66
C ILE A 67 -5.28 -18.55 3.47
N PHE A 68 -5.75 -17.72 2.57
CA PHE A 68 -6.64 -18.14 1.49
C PHE A 68 -5.89 -18.31 0.17
N ILE A 69 -5.83 -19.56 -0.33
CA ILE A 69 -5.23 -19.94 -1.61
C ILE A 69 -6.36 -20.24 -2.60
N ASN A 70 -7.10 -19.21 -3.00
CA ASN A 70 -8.13 -19.31 -4.03
C ASN A 70 -7.88 -18.19 -5.06
N ILE A 71 -7.82 -18.55 -6.36
CA ILE A 71 -7.48 -17.60 -7.43
C ILE A 71 -8.37 -16.36 -7.45
N ASN A 72 -9.67 -16.51 -7.31
CA ASN A 72 -10.62 -15.40 -7.35
C ASN A 72 -10.43 -14.46 -6.16
N LEU A 73 -10.27 -15.03 -4.96
CA LEU A 73 -10.04 -14.26 -3.75
C LEU A 73 -8.66 -13.58 -3.76
N THR A 74 -7.64 -14.28 -4.25
CA THR A 74 -6.30 -13.71 -4.43
C THR A 74 -6.34 -12.50 -5.35
N LEU A 75 -7.04 -12.58 -6.50
CA LEU A 75 -7.18 -11.46 -7.42
C LEU A 75 -7.89 -10.27 -6.76
N ILE A 76 -9.02 -10.51 -6.08
CA ILE A 76 -9.77 -9.45 -5.40
C ILE A 76 -8.91 -8.77 -4.32
N LEU A 77 -8.23 -9.55 -3.49
CA LEU A 77 -7.38 -9.01 -2.43
C LEU A 77 -6.17 -8.25 -2.99
N MET A 78 -5.57 -8.71 -4.08
CA MET A 78 -4.47 -8.01 -4.73
C MET A 78 -4.92 -6.70 -5.38
N ILE A 79 -6.09 -6.65 -6.01
CA ILE A 79 -6.69 -5.42 -6.53
C ILE A 79 -6.97 -4.45 -5.38
N LEU A 80 -7.49 -4.94 -4.26
CA LEU A 80 -7.72 -4.15 -3.06
C LEU A 80 -6.41 -3.56 -2.51
N VAL A 81 -5.37 -4.37 -2.33
CA VAL A 81 -4.04 -3.91 -1.86
C VAL A 81 -3.46 -2.83 -2.79
N ALA A 82 -3.56 -3.02 -4.11
CA ALA A 82 -3.11 -2.03 -5.09
C ALA A 82 -3.93 -0.72 -5.02
N SER A 83 -5.24 -0.81 -4.83
CA SER A 83 -6.13 0.34 -4.66
C SER A 83 -5.79 1.12 -3.39
N LEU A 84 -5.56 0.42 -2.27
CA LEU A 84 -5.16 1.04 -1.01
C LEU A 84 -3.77 1.70 -1.12
N TYR A 85 -2.84 1.10 -1.87
CA TYR A 85 -1.54 1.69 -2.16
C TYR A 85 -1.67 3.01 -2.94
N GLY A 86 -2.51 3.08 -3.97
CA GLY A 86 -2.80 4.32 -4.69
C GLY A 86 -3.40 5.39 -3.79
N SER A 87 -4.28 4.99 -2.87
CA SER A 87 -4.86 5.88 -1.86
C SER A 87 -3.82 6.48 -0.92
N VAL A 88 -2.86 5.67 -0.48
CA VAL A 88 -1.74 6.14 0.38
C VAL A 88 -0.90 7.19 -0.35
N ILE A 89 -0.52 6.92 -1.61
CA ILE A 89 0.28 7.87 -2.42
C ILE A 89 -0.45 9.20 -2.59
N ALA A 90 -1.76 9.19 -2.79
CA ALA A 90 -2.55 10.40 -2.97
C ALA A 90 -2.64 11.27 -1.69
N ILE A 91 -2.69 10.65 -0.52
CA ILE A 91 -2.84 11.37 0.77
C ILE A 91 -1.49 11.91 1.29
N TYR A 92 -0.38 11.22 1.03
CA TYR A 92 0.93 11.56 1.63
C TYR A 92 1.40 12.98 1.38
N PRO A 93 1.35 13.55 0.16
CA PRO A 93 1.77 14.92 -0.09
C PRO A 93 1.01 15.94 0.76
N THR A 94 -0.31 15.77 0.86
CA THR A 94 -1.18 16.63 1.67
C THR A 94 -0.88 16.50 3.16
N LEU A 95 -0.64 15.27 3.65
CA LEU A 95 -0.25 15.04 5.04
C LEU A 95 1.07 15.74 5.38
N VAL A 96 2.07 15.63 4.51
CA VAL A 96 3.38 16.28 4.70
C VAL A 96 3.24 17.80 4.69
N SER A 97 2.45 18.35 3.77
CA SER A 97 2.18 19.78 3.72
C SER A 97 1.47 20.28 4.99
N ASN A 98 0.55 19.51 5.54
CA ASN A 98 -0.16 19.85 6.77
C ASN A 98 0.74 19.80 8.02
N ILE A 99 1.76 18.94 8.03
CA ILE A 99 2.69 18.83 9.18
C ILE A 99 3.81 19.87 9.10
N PHE A 100 4.43 20.05 7.94
CA PHE A 100 5.63 20.88 7.79
C PHE A 100 5.33 22.30 7.27
N GLY A 101 4.09 22.56 6.84
CA GLY A 101 3.68 23.82 6.21
C GLY A 101 4.10 23.90 4.74
N PRO A 102 3.51 24.86 3.97
CA PRO A 102 3.73 24.97 2.54
C PRO A 102 5.21 25.21 2.16
N ASP A 103 5.91 26.04 2.95
CA ASP A 103 7.29 26.44 2.64
C ASP A 103 8.30 25.27 2.73
N LYS A 104 8.06 24.33 3.63
CA LYS A 104 8.97 23.21 3.89
C LYS A 104 8.46 21.87 3.32
N SER A 105 7.25 21.86 2.80
CA SER A 105 6.60 20.62 2.35
C SER A 105 7.35 19.91 1.23
N ALA A 106 7.85 20.64 0.24
CA ALA A 106 8.60 20.09 -0.89
C ALA A 106 9.90 19.42 -0.42
N TRP A 107 10.64 20.08 0.46
CA TRP A 107 11.88 19.56 1.03
C TRP A 107 11.64 18.31 1.91
N ALA A 108 10.62 18.34 2.78
CA ALA A 108 10.27 17.21 3.63
C ALA A 108 9.77 16.02 2.80
N TYR A 109 8.92 16.29 1.82
CA TYR A 109 8.39 15.25 0.92
C TYR A 109 9.50 14.58 0.10
N GLY A 110 10.46 15.34 -0.42
CA GLY A 110 11.61 14.80 -1.15
C GLY A 110 12.40 13.79 -0.32
N ARG A 111 12.64 14.05 0.97
CA ARG A 111 13.32 13.11 1.87
C ARG A 111 12.50 11.86 2.17
N ILE A 112 11.20 12.01 2.39
CA ILE A 112 10.30 10.87 2.58
C ILE A 112 10.25 10.03 1.29
N PHE A 113 10.23 10.66 0.13
CA PHE A 113 10.20 9.99 -1.16
C PHE A 113 11.51 9.25 -1.48
N THR A 114 12.65 9.74 -0.97
CA THR A 114 13.93 9.02 -1.04
C THR A 114 13.86 7.71 -0.25
N ALA A 115 13.34 7.75 0.98
CA ALA A 115 13.14 6.53 1.78
C ALA A 115 12.17 5.55 1.10
N TRP A 116 11.11 6.05 0.44
CA TRP A 116 10.20 5.24 -0.37
C TRP A 116 10.93 4.58 -1.56
N GLY A 117 11.82 5.30 -2.24
CA GLY A 117 12.65 4.77 -3.32
C GLY A 117 13.54 3.61 -2.85
N PHE A 118 14.24 3.77 -1.72
CA PHE A 118 15.03 2.70 -1.11
C PHE A 118 14.17 1.49 -0.74
N ALA A 119 13.00 1.70 -0.15
CA ALA A 119 12.05 0.63 0.14
C ALA A 119 11.56 -0.06 -1.14
N GLY A 120 11.37 0.69 -2.23
CA GLY A 120 10.98 0.18 -3.54
C GLY A 120 12.03 -0.76 -4.15
N LEU A 121 13.31 -0.47 -3.97
CA LEU A 121 14.42 -1.34 -4.39
C LEU A 121 14.61 -2.55 -3.47
N ALA A 122 14.59 -2.32 -2.16
CA ALA A 122 14.84 -3.36 -1.17
C ALA A 122 13.70 -4.39 -1.08
N SER A 123 12.44 -3.96 -1.21
CA SER A 123 11.30 -4.83 -0.94
C SER A 123 11.10 -5.97 -1.97
N PRO A 124 11.30 -5.80 -3.29
CA PRO A 124 11.27 -6.93 -4.21
C PRO A 124 12.43 -7.90 -3.98
N SER A 125 13.63 -7.40 -3.69
CA SER A 125 14.81 -8.23 -3.42
C SER A 125 14.62 -9.07 -2.17
N LEU A 126 14.11 -8.47 -1.08
CA LEU A 126 13.77 -9.20 0.15
C LEU A 126 12.67 -10.23 -0.07
N ALA A 127 11.64 -9.90 -0.85
CA ALA A 127 10.57 -10.83 -1.16
C ALA A 127 11.06 -12.02 -2.00
N GLY A 128 11.96 -11.77 -2.96
CA GLY A 128 12.61 -12.81 -3.76
C GLY A 128 13.47 -13.74 -2.89
N TRP A 129 14.30 -13.17 -2.03
CA TRP A 129 15.14 -13.93 -1.11
C TRP A 129 14.32 -14.79 -0.14
N LEU A 130 13.26 -14.23 0.47
CA LEU A 130 12.35 -14.98 1.33
C LEU A 130 11.64 -16.12 0.58
N PHE A 131 11.26 -15.87 -0.66
CA PHE A 131 10.65 -16.89 -1.52
C PHE A 131 11.63 -18.02 -1.86
N GLU A 132 12.89 -17.72 -2.17
CA GLU A 132 13.91 -18.73 -2.44
C GLU A 132 14.13 -19.67 -1.26
N GLN A 133 14.06 -19.13 -0.04
CA GLN A 133 14.23 -19.92 1.19
C GLN A 133 13.01 -20.75 1.55
N SER A 134 11.81 -20.18 1.47
CA SER A 134 10.57 -20.82 1.93
C SER A 134 9.75 -21.49 0.82
N LYS A 135 10.07 -21.20 -0.45
CA LYS A 135 9.29 -21.59 -1.64
C LYS A 135 7.82 -21.13 -1.59
N GLN A 136 7.49 -20.22 -0.69
CA GLN A 136 6.15 -19.66 -0.47
C GLN A 136 6.21 -18.16 -0.26
N TYR A 137 5.15 -17.46 -0.65
CA TYR A 137 5.04 -16.01 -0.44
C TYR A 137 4.57 -15.62 0.98
N ASN A 138 4.19 -16.59 1.81
CA ASN A 138 3.60 -16.34 3.14
C ASN A 138 4.52 -15.49 4.04
N SER A 139 5.83 -15.77 4.07
CA SER A 139 6.80 -15.00 4.85
C SER A 139 6.87 -13.55 4.41
N SER A 140 6.85 -13.30 3.10
CA SER A 140 6.86 -11.94 2.53
C SER A 140 5.56 -11.18 2.83
N LEU A 141 4.42 -11.86 2.77
CA LEU A 141 3.12 -11.30 3.09
C LEU A 141 2.98 -10.97 4.58
N LEU A 142 3.46 -11.86 5.47
CA LEU A 142 3.48 -11.61 6.91
C LEU A 142 4.37 -10.42 7.27
N MET A 143 5.54 -10.30 6.65
CA MET A 143 6.41 -9.15 6.84
C MET A 143 5.71 -7.85 6.39
N ALA A 144 5.06 -7.85 5.23
CA ALA A 144 4.30 -6.71 4.73
C ALA A 144 3.11 -6.35 5.66
N PHE A 145 2.41 -7.34 6.20
CA PHE A 145 1.36 -7.18 7.19
C PHE A 145 1.87 -6.48 8.46
N ILE A 146 2.98 -6.95 9.05
CA ILE A 146 3.57 -6.36 10.25
C ILE A 146 3.98 -4.91 9.99
N LEU A 147 4.65 -4.64 8.87
CA LEU A 147 5.06 -3.28 8.49
C LEU A 147 3.86 -2.34 8.28
N SER A 148 2.75 -2.86 7.73
CA SER A 148 1.52 -2.08 7.55
C SER A 148 0.88 -1.71 8.89
N ILE A 149 0.83 -2.64 9.84
CA ILE A 149 0.35 -2.37 11.21
C ILE A 149 1.25 -1.35 11.92
N LEU A 150 2.56 -1.54 11.87
CA LEU A 150 3.51 -0.60 12.48
C LEU A 150 3.33 0.81 11.90
N SER A 151 3.16 0.92 10.58
CA SER A 151 2.88 2.19 9.91
C SER A 151 1.58 2.83 10.40
N ALA A 152 0.51 2.03 10.56
CA ALA A 152 -0.77 2.52 11.08
C ALA A 152 -0.63 3.05 12.52
N ILE A 153 0.12 2.35 13.38
CA ILE A 153 0.40 2.77 14.76
C ILE A 153 1.20 4.06 14.79
N ILE A 154 2.28 4.16 14.00
CA ILE A 154 3.11 5.37 13.95
C ILE A 154 2.28 6.56 13.49
N ILE A 155 1.51 6.44 12.42
CA ILE A 155 0.68 7.52 11.89
C ILE A 155 -0.41 7.90 12.90
N SER A 156 -1.00 6.94 13.62
CA SER A 156 -1.99 7.22 14.65
C SER A 156 -1.43 8.04 15.83
N ARG A 157 -0.12 7.95 16.08
CA ARG A 157 0.58 8.65 17.15
C ARG A 157 1.14 10.02 16.73
N LEU A 158 1.18 10.34 15.43
CA LEU A 158 1.69 11.63 14.96
C LEU A 158 0.82 12.77 15.54
N PRO A 159 1.44 13.82 16.09
CA PRO A 159 0.74 15.02 16.52
C PRO A 159 0.21 15.73 15.26
N TYR A 160 -1.07 15.55 14.98
CA TYR A 160 -1.74 16.16 13.85
C TYR A 160 -2.70 17.23 14.35
N ASN A 161 -2.23 18.48 14.37
CA ASN A 161 -3.11 19.62 14.54
C ASN A 161 -3.78 19.93 13.20
N VAL A 162 -5.07 19.65 13.11
CA VAL A 162 -5.93 20.14 12.03
C VAL A 162 -6.07 21.66 12.23
N LYS A 163 -5.04 22.43 11.95
CA LYS A 163 -5.22 23.83 11.59
C LYS A 163 -5.73 23.83 10.16
N THR A 164 -7.04 23.74 10.07
CA THR A 164 -7.91 24.13 8.96
C THR A 164 -7.18 24.98 7.91
N ALA A 165 -6.93 24.38 6.75
CA ALA A 165 -6.95 25.12 5.51
C ALA A 165 -8.44 25.57 5.32
N ARG A 166 -8.77 26.76 5.81
CA ARG A 166 -9.86 27.58 5.31
C ARG A 166 -9.30 28.58 4.35
#